data_9425fc09de0c91092a82db9c8aacccd8
#
_entry.id   9425fc09de0c91092a82db9c8aacccd8
#
_cell.length_a   1.000
_cell.length_b   1.000
_cell.length_c   1.000
_cell.angle_alpha   90.00
_cell.angle_beta   90.00
_cell.angle_gamma   90.00
#
_symmetry.space_group_name_H-M   'P 1'
#
loop_
_entity.id
_entity.type
_entity.pdbx_description
1 polymer ?
#
loop_
_entity_poly.entity_id
_entity_poly.type
_entity_poly.pdbx_seq_one_letter_code
_entity_poly.pdbx_strand_id
1 'polypeptide(L)'
;DFTYTDDNEVFESEKFRKAIKDGVIPYWASYQNENEDYCFVNLSMQQGKGKSVFYNKSKNVSFVFDGTESGYWMKNPRIMTDDYLICVLFNEDLDKYKEVLPDREQKKLDALTEDDNPCLLKLYFKK
;
A
#
# COMPACT_ATOMS: atom_id res chain seq x y z
N ASP A 1 1.32 -14.58 20.76
CA ASP A 1 2.69 -14.37 20.29
C ASP A 1 3.00 -15.36 19.19
N PHE A 2 3.21 -14.88 17.96
CA PHE A 2 3.75 -15.69 16.87
C PHE A 2 5.27 -15.65 16.98
N THR A 3 5.86 -16.70 17.51
CA THR A 3 7.31 -16.92 17.39
C THR A 3 7.57 -17.54 16.03
N TYR A 4 8.40 -16.88 15.23
CA TYR A 4 8.93 -17.43 13.99
C TYR A 4 9.88 -18.57 14.36
N THR A 5 9.53 -19.80 14.03
CA THR A 5 10.43 -20.93 14.08
C THR A 5 10.84 -21.27 12.65
N ASP A 6 12.13 -21.56 12.42
CA ASP A 6 12.69 -21.86 11.09
C ASP A 6 12.15 -23.16 10.44
N ASP A 7 11.21 -23.82 11.10
CA ASP A 7 10.63 -25.07 10.63
C ASP A 7 9.47 -24.80 9.66
N ASN A 8 9.56 -25.37 8.48
CA ASN A 8 8.49 -25.37 7.45
C ASN A 8 7.10 -25.81 7.97
N GLU A 9 7.04 -26.48 9.12
CA GLU A 9 5.83 -26.91 9.81
C GLU A 9 4.90 -25.74 10.23
N VAL A 10 5.44 -24.53 10.41
CA VAL A 10 4.63 -23.37 10.82
C VAL A 10 3.60 -22.99 9.75
N PHE A 11 3.97 -23.09 8.46
CA PHE A 11 3.08 -22.75 7.36
C PHE A 11 1.96 -23.78 7.13
N GLU A 12 2.13 -24.99 7.61
CA GLU A 12 1.13 -26.07 7.49
C GLU A 12 0.25 -26.21 8.73
N SER A 13 0.58 -25.52 9.82
CA SER A 13 -0.15 -25.68 11.08
C SER A 13 -1.59 -25.18 10.96
N GLU A 14 -2.53 -25.87 11.58
CA GLU A 14 -3.93 -25.43 11.67
C GLU A 14 -4.07 -24.03 12.30
N LYS A 15 -3.20 -23.71 13.25
CA LYS A 15 -3.13 -22.42 13.91
C LYS A 15 -2.82 -21.30 12.91
N PHE A 16 -1.87 -21.51 12.00
CA PHE A 16 -1.51 -20.56 10.95
C PHE A 16 -2.65 -20.35 9.95
N ARG A 17 -3.23 -21.47 9.46
CA ARG A 17 -4.39 -21.41 8.55
C ARG A 17 -5.58 -20.71 9.18
N LYS A 18 -5.82 -20.95 10.47
CA LYS A 18 -6.87 -20.28 11.22
C LYS A 18 -6.59 -18.78 11.34
N ALA A 19 -5.36 -18.37 11.68
CA ALA A 19 -4.99 -16.97 11.80
C ALA A 19 -5.14 -16.20 10.45
N ILE A 20 -4.83 -16.85 9.31
CA ILE A 20 -5.12 -16.30 7.98
C ILE A 20 -6.63 -16.14 7.81
N LYS A 21 -7.41 -17.22 8.05
CA LYS A 21 -8.86 -17.23 7.86
C LYS A 21 -9.57 -16.18 8.71
N ASP A 22 -9.11 -15.99 9.94
CA ASP A 22 -9.64 -15.00 10.88
C ASP A 22 -9.16 -13.58 10.57
N GLY A 23 -8.29 -13.40 9.56
CA GLY A 23 -7.76 -12.09 9.15
C GLY A 23 -6.79 -11.47 10.17
N VAL A 24 -6.16 -12.30 11.00
CA VAL A 24 -5.14 -11.88 12.00
C VAL A 24 -3.79 -11.65 11.34
N ILE A 25 -3.45 -12.48 10.34
CA ILE A 25 -2.23 -12.36 9.56
C ILE A 25 -2.53 -12.27 8.08
N PRO A 26 -1.68 -11.59 7.29
CA PRO A 26 -1.82 -11.55 5.83
C PRO A 26 -1.49 -12.93 5.23
N TYR A 27 -2.18 -13.27 4.14
CA TYR A 27 -1.84 -14.46 3.36
C TYR A 27 -0.88 -14.15 2.21
N TRP A 28 -0.72 -12.89 1.86
CA TRP A 28 0.16 -12.45 0.78
C TRP A 28 0.71 -11.05 1.03
N ALA A 29 1.97 -10.82 0.68
CA ALA A 29 2.62 -9.52 0.65
C ALA A 29 3.01 -9.19 -0.79
N SER A 30 2.74 -7.97 -1.24
CA SER A 30 3.02 -7.51 -2.59
C SER A 30 3.51 -6.07 -2.61
N TYR A 31 4.06 -5.65 -3.74
CA TYR A 31 4.57 -4.29 -3.94
C TYR A 31 5.56 -3.84 -2.85
N GLN A 32 6.44 -4.75 -2.44
CA GLN A 32 7.48 -4.41 -1.49
C GLN A 32 8.49 -3.46 -2.14
N ASN A 33 8.68 -2.31 -1.53
CA ASN A 33 9.64 -1.29 -1.93
C ASN A 33 10.39 -0.80 -0.69
N GLU A 34 11.66 -0.51 -0.87
CA GLU A 34 12.52 -0.10 0.23
C GLU A 34 13.58 0.89 -0.25
N ASN A 35 13.89 1.88 0.59
CA ASN A 35 15.06 2.74 0.48
C ASN A 35 15.80 2.81 1.83
N GLU A 36 16.75 3.72 2.01
CA GLU A 36 17.51 3.85 3.25
C GLU A 36 16.60 4.14 4.45
N ASP A 37 15.64 5.05 4.31
CA ASP A 37 14.80 5.55 5.41
C ASP A 37 13.47 4.84 5.58
N TYR A 38 12.94 4.23 4.51
CA TYR A 38 11.56 3.74 4.47
C TYR A 38 11.45 2.34 3.87
N CYS A 39 10.43 1.62 4.32
CA CYS A 39 9.97 0.38 3.69
C CYS A 39 8.45 0.48 3.48
N PHE A 40 8.00 0.03 2.33
CA PHE A 40 6.58 -0.05 1.98
C PHE A 40 6.21 -1.47 1.54
N VAL A 41 5.04 -1.94 1.99
CA VAL A 41 4.49 -3.23 1.57
C VAL A 41 2.95 -3.19 1.58
N ASN A 42 2.34 -3.83 0.61
CA ASN A 42 0.91 -4.15 0.61
C ASN A 42 0.70 -5.56 1.16
N LEU A 43 -0.18 -5.67 2.15
CA LEU A 43 -0.56 -6.92 2.78
C LEU A 43 -1.99 -7.28 2.37
N SER A 44 -2.17 -8.46 1.75
CA SER A 44 -3.48 -8.98 1.42
C SER A 44 -4.02 -9.79 2.60
N MET A 45 -5.18 -9.40 3.09
CA MET A 45 -5.90 -10.07 4.17
C MET A 45 -7.09 -10.84 3.60
N GLN A 46 -7.62 -11.80 4.34
CA GLN A 46 -8.84 -12.50 3.96
C GLN A 46 -10.04 -11.53 3.82
N GLN A 47 -11.04 -11.96 3.07
CA GLN A 47 -12.28 -11.21 2.79
C GLN A 47 -12.05 -9.93 1.93
N GLY A 48 -11.02 -9.91 1.07
CA GLY A 48 -10.74 -8.77 0.20
C GLY A 48 -10.22 -7.53 0.92
N LYS A 49 -9.96 -7.64 2.22
CA LYS A 49 -9.33 -6.57 2.98
C LYS A 49 -7.83 -6.57 2.69
N GLY A 50 -7.30 -5.39 2.43
CA GLY A 50 -5.86 -5.21 2.29
C GLY A 50 -5.37 -4.11 3.21
N LYS A 51 -4.09 -4.10 3.51
CA LYS A 51 -3.44 -3.04 4.27
C LYS A 51 -2.17 -2.63 3.56
N SER A 52 -1.95 -1.32 3.45
CA SER A 52 -0.66 -0.77 3.06
C SER A 52 0.11 -0.41 4.31
N VAL A 53 1.32 -0.90 4.44
CA VAL A 53 2.20 -0.60 5.57
C VAL A 53 3.37 0.23 5.07
N PHE A 54 3.58 1.35 5.70
CA PHE A 54 4.69 2.25 5.46
C PHE A 54 5.52 2.37 6.75
N TYR A 55 6.74 1.87 6.74
CA TYR A 55 7.61 1.85 7.90
C TYR A 55 8.72 2.88 7.74
N ASN A 56 8.82 3.78 8.71
CA ASN A 56 9.92 4.73 8.83
C ASN A 56 11.00 4.11 9.73
N LYS A 57 12.14 3.76 9.14
CA LYS A 57 13.22 3.04 9.82
C LYS A 57 13.90 3.89 10.89
N SER A 58 14.16 5.17 10.58
CA SER A 58 14.87 6.07 11.50
C SER A 58 14.06 6.39 12.75
N LYS A 59 12.73 6.49 12.62
CA LYS A 59 11.82 6.77 13.73
C LYS A 59 11.26 5.51 14.39
N ASN A 60 11.51 4.32 13.79
CA ASN A 60 10.95 3.04 14.23
C ASN A 60 9.41 3.09 14.35
N VAL A 61 8.73 3.69 13.36
CA VAL A 61 7.28 3.88 13.36
C VAL A 61 6.68 3.30 12.09
N SER A 62 5.60 2.54 12.24
CA SER A 62 4.79 2.05 11.13
C SER A 62 3.48 2.82 11.02
N PHE A 63 3.14 3.19 9.79
CA PHE A 63 1.83 3.72 9.42
C PHE A 63 1.09 2.63 8.65
N VAL A 64 -0.13 2.32 9.09
CA VAL A 64 -0.96 1.31 8.46
C VAL A 64 -2.19 1.99 7.87
N PHE A 65 -2.40 1.76 6.58
CA PHE A 65 -3.54 2.28 5.83
C PHE A 65 -4.42 1.09 5.45
N ASP A 66 -5.62 1.01 5.94
CA ASP A 66 -6.55 -0.10 5.65
C ASP A 66 -7.57 0.21 4.55
N GLY A 67 -7.55 1.41 4.03
CA GLY A 67 -8.32 1.82 2.84
C GLY A 67 -9.84 1.85 3.02
N THR A 68 -10.36 1.57 4.22
CA THR A 68 -11.81 1.42 4.43
C THR A 68 -12.52 2.70 4.83
N GLU A 69 -11.87 3.63 5.54
CA GLU A 69 -12.51 4.84 6.03
C GLU A 69 -12.12 6.11 5.27
N SER A 70 -10.89 6.20 4.78
CA SER A 70 -10.40 7.40 4.09
C SER A 70 -10.43 7.31 2.56
N GLY A 71 -10.69 6.12 2.02
CA GLY A 71 -10.63 5.90 0.56
C GLY A 71 -9.22 5.93 -0.04
N TYR A 72 -8.21 6.32 0.73
CA TYR A 72 -6.83 6.45 0.26
C TYR A 72 -6.07 5.14 0.38
N TRP A 73 -6.24 4.30 -0.61
CA TRP A 73 -5.42 3.12 -0.79
C TRP A 73 -4.21 3.49 -1.66
N MET A 74 -2.99 3.24 -1.18
CA MET A 74 -1.81 3.34 -2.03
C MET A 74 -1.81 2.19 -3.04
N LYS A 75 -2.50 2.39 -4.16
CA LYS A 75 -2.60 1.41 -5.22
C LYS A 75 -1.34 1.40 -6.08
N ASN A 76 -0.91 0.19 -6.40
CA ASN A 76 0.12 -0.06 -7.40
C ASN A 76 1.39 0.79 -7.24
N PRO A 77 2.03 0.84 -6.06
CA PRO A 77 3.34 1.46 -5.93
C PRO A 77 4.33 0.70 -6.82
N ARG A 78 5.11 1.42 -7.61
CA ARG A 78 6.03 0.83 -8.59
C ARG A 78 7.47 1.11 -8.29
N ILE A 79 7.79 2.32 -7.88
CA ILE A 79 9.14 2.79 -7.69
C ILE A 79 9.20 3.59 -6.40
N MET A 80 10.17 3.27 -5.56
CA MET A 80 10.54 4.07 -4.40
C MET A 80 11.95 4.62 -4.62
N THR A 81 12.09 5.93 -4.45
CA THR A 81 13.37 6.63 -4.43
C THR A 81 13.63 7.18 -3.03
N ASP A 82 14.72 7.89 -2.82
CA ASP A 82 15.02 8.52 -1.52
C ASP A 82 14.07 9.68 -1.18
N ASP A 83 13.43 10.26 -2.19
CA ASP A 83 12.58 11.44 -2.01
C ASP A 83 11.08 11.20 -2.21
N TYR A 84 10.70 10.15 -2.96
CA TYR A 84 9.30 9.92 -3.32
C TYR A 84 8.98 8.46 -3.69
N LEU A 85 7.69 8.15 -3.61
CA LEU A 85 7.08 6.93 -4.12
C LEU A 85 6.27 7.25 -5.39
N ILE A 86 6.41 6.44 -6.42
CA ILE A 86 5.59 6.53 -7.63
C ILE A 86 4.55 5.41 -7.61
N CYS A 87 3.28 5.79 -7.74
CA CYS A 87 2.15 4.88 -7.90
C CYS A 87 1.53 5.05 -9.29
N VAL A 88 0.99 3.96 -9.85
CA VAL A 88 0.19 4.01 -11.07
C VAL A 88 -1.28 4.08 -10.69
N LEU A 89 -1.98 5.12 -11.16
CA LEU A 89 -3.41 5.31 -10.99
C LEU A 89 -4.12 5.06 -12.30
N PHE A 90 -5.10 4.19 -12.28
CA PHE A 90 -6.03 3.99 -13.39
C PHE A 90 -7.21 4.96 -13.26
N ASN A 91 -7.91 5.24 -14.37
CA ASN A 91 -8.99 6.22 -14.42
C ASN A 91 -10.05 6.01 -13.33
N GLU A 92 -10.38 4.77 -13.01
CA GLU A 92 -11.34 4.38 -11.96
C GLU A 92 -10.93 4.80 -10.52
N ASP A 93 -9.64 5.12 -10.33
CA ASP A 93 -9.09 5.48 -9.02
C ASP A 93 -8.86 6.99 -8.87
N LEU A 94 -8.89 7.76 -9.96
CA LEU A 94 -8.50 9.17 -9.97
C LEU A 94 -9.36 10.01 -9.03
N ASP A 95 -10.67 9.80 -9.00
CA ASP A 95 -11.60 10.57 -8.16
C ASP A 95 -11.25 10.46 -6.66
N LYS A 96 -10.73 9.30 -6.23
CA LYS A 96 -10.36 9.06 -4.83
C LYS A 96 -9.17 9.91 -4.38
N TYR A 97 -8.31 10.28 -5.34
CA TYR A 97 -7.11 11.08 -5.05
C TYR A 97 -7.30 12.57 -5.29
N LYS A 98 -8.39 12.94 -5.96
CA LYS A 98 -8.66 14.31 -6.35
C LYS A 98 -8.66 15.27 -5.15
N GLU A 99 -9.31 14.88 -4.05
CA GLU A 99 -9.43 15.72 -2.86
C GLU A 99 -8.10 16.00 -2.14
N VAL A 100 -7.09 15.15 -2.32
CA VAL A 100 -5.76 15.30 -1.67
C VAL A 100 -4.74 15.97 -2.56
N LEU A 101 -5.06 16.19 -3.83
CA LEU A 101 -4.16 16.82 -4.77
C LEU A 101 -4.30 18.35 -4.73
N PRO A 102 -3.21 19.11 -4.96
CA PRO A 102 -3.29 20.56 -5.17
C PRO A 102 -4.21 20.91 -6.35
N ASP A 103 -4.91 22.04 -6.29
CA ASP A 103 -5.87 22.52 -7.31
C ASP A 103 -5.32 22.43 -8.75
N ARG A 104 -4.02 22.72 -8.92
CA ARG A 104 -3.35 22.63 -10.22
C ARG A 104 -3.38 21.21 -10.77
N GLU A 105 -3.18 20.20 -9.92
CA GLU A 105 -3.15 18.81 -10.33
C GLU A 105 -4.58 18.26 -10.50
N GLN A 106 -5.53 18.74 -9.69
CA GLN A 106 -6.96 18.42 -9.86
C GLN A 106 -7.45 18.82 -11.25
N LYS A 107 -7.11 20.04 -11.71
CA LYS A 107 -7.48 20.53 -13.06
C LYS A 107 -6.91 19.67 -14.19
N LYS A 108 -5.74 19.06 -13.99
CA LYS A 108 -5.18 18.12 -14.97
C LYS A 108 -5.99 16.83 -15.02
N LEU A 109 -6.42 16.33 -13.85
CA LEU A 109 -7.27 15.14 -13.80
C LEU A 109 -8.64 15.39 -14.45
N ASP A 110 -9.23 16.57 -14.25
CA ASP A 110 -10.50 16.96 -14.86
C ASP A 110 -10.47 17.01 -16.40
N ALA A 111 -9.29 17.16 -16.97
CA ALA A 111 -9.10 17.19 -18.42
C ALA A 111 -8.88 15.81 -19.04
N LEU A 112 -8.74 14.75 -18.23
CA LEU A 112 -8.54 13.39 -18.71
C LEU A 112 -9.86 12.77 -19.18
N THR A 113 -9.73 11.89 -20.18
CA THR A 113 -10.82 11.08 -20.73
C THR A 113 -10.60 9.60 -20.43
N GLU A 114 -11.60 8.76 -20.67
CA GLU A 114 -11.50 7.30 -20.45
C GLU A 114 -10.42 6.64 -21.32
N ASP A 115 -10.10 7.25 -22.46
CA ASP A 115 -9.11 6.74 -23.42
C ASP A 115 -7.67 7.18 -23.08
N ASP A 116 -7.48 8.00 -22.06
CA ASP A 116 -6.15 8.46 -21.65
C ASP A 116 -5.36 7.38 -20.91
N ASN A 117 -4.03 7.48 -21.02
CA ASN A 117 -3.14 6.56 -20.32
C ASN A 117 -3.26 6.71 -18.80
N PRO A 118 -2.96 5.64 -18.03
CA PRO A 118 -2.88 5.72 -16.58
C PRO A 118 -1.96 6.84 -16.11
N CYS A 119 -2.34 7.49 -14.99
CA CYS A 119 -1.57 8.56 -14.38
C CYS A 119 -0.47 8.03 -13.47
N LEU A 120 0.62 8.79 -13.38
CA LEU A 120 1.66 8.58 -12.39
C LEU A 120 1.46 9.54 -11.22
N LEU A 121 1.11 8.99 -10.06
CA LEU A 121 1.05 9.74 -8.81
C LEU A 121 2.41 9.71 -8.13
N LYS A 122 2.96 10.89 -7.84
CA LYS A 122 4.22 11.07 -7.14
C LYS A 122 3.96 11.56 -5.72
N LEU A 123 4.28 10.72 -4.75
CA LEU A 123 4.10 11.00 -3.32
C LEU A 123 5.46 11.31 -2.70
N TYR A 124 5.68 12.55 -2.31
CA TYR A 124 6.92 13.00 -1.70
C TYR A 124 6.95 12.68 -0.21
N PHE A 125 8.09 12.16 0.27
CA PHE A 125 8.30 11.96 1.70
C PHE A 125 8.50 13.32 2.39
N LYS A 126 7.86 13.48 3.54
CA LYS A 126 8.12 14.62 4.41
C LYS A 126 9.40 14.33 5.18
N LYS A 127 10.41 15.12 4.94
CA LYS A 127 11.65 15.12 5.72
C LYS A 127 11.45 15.76 7.08
#